data_dfb40fcd455cb19c77efcc017819ed39
#
_entry.id   dfb40fcd455cb19c77efcc017819ed39
#
_cell.length_a   1.000
_cell.length_b   1.000
_cell.length_c   1.000
_cell.angle_alpha   90.00
_cell.angle_beta   90.00
_cell.angle_gamma   90.00
#
_symmetry.space_group_name_H-M   'P 1'
#
loop_
_entity.id
_entity.type
_entity.pdbx_description
1 polymer ?
#
loop_
_entity_poly.entity_id
_entity_poly.type
_entity_poly.pdbx_seq_one_letter_code
_entity_poly.pdbx_strand_id
1 'polypeptide(L)'
;MIKTTYKFFLILILSLGLIQPVFSYDEDDFKIGSDEAKVTVKVFSSLTCPHCASFHKNIFDKLKKEYIDLNKVKFEHRGFPLDMAALNAEKILRCGSSSTNKFEFLSEIYNKQNEWAVGSNLDKINKNLIKIGLKYNLTKSQME
;
A
#
# COMPACT_ATOMS: atom_id res chain seq x y z
N MET A 1 -16.75 -56.15 5.24
CA MET A 1 -16.39 -55.08 6.20
C MET A 1 -15.26 -54.16 5.70
N ILE A 2 -14.23 -54.63 4.99
CA ILE A 2 -13.09 -53.86 4.50
C ILE A 2 -13.48 -52.78 3.46
N LYS A 3 -14.47 -53.03 2.59
CA LYS A 3 -14.91 -52.07 1.56
C LYS A 3 -15.62 -50.82 2.10
N THR A 4 -16.21 -50.87 3.27
CA THR A 4 -16.93 -49.75 3.90
C THR A 4 -15.97 -48.84 4.61
N THR A 5 -14.93 -49.35 5.26
CA THR A 5 -13.89 -48.57 5.94
C THR A 5 -13.04 -47.78 4.94
N TYR A 6 -12.75 -48.32 3.76
CA TYR A 6 -12.01 -47.63 2.70
C TYR A 6 -12.77 -46.41 2.15
N LYS A 7 -14.08 -46.50 1.97
CA LYS A 7 -14.91 -45.37 1.54
C LYS A 7 -14.92 -44.25 2.58
N PHE A 8 -15.00 -44.54 3.86
CA PHE A 8 -14.90 -43.52 4.92
C PHE A 8 -13.55 -42.85 4.97
N PHE A 9 -12.46 -43.59 4.76
CA PHE A 9 -11.12 -43.08 4.74
C PHE A 9 -10.87 -42.15 3.53
N LEU A 10 -11.44 -42.49 2.36
CA LEU A 10 -11.35 -41.67 1.13
C LEU A 10 -12.14 -40.38 1.27
N ILE A 11 -13.31 -40.37 1.90
CA ILE A 11 -14.12 -39.18 2.16
C ILE A 11 -13.41 -38.27 3.17
N LEU A 12 -12.76 -38.84 4.20
CA LEU A 12 -12.00 -38.06 5.19
C LEU A 12 -10.79 -37.36 4.56
N ILE A 13 -10.05 -38.04 3.68
CA ILE A 13 -8.89 -37.44 2.96
C ILE A 13 -9.35 -36.34 2.00
N LEU A 14 -10.50 -36.54 1.33
CA LEU A 14 -11.05 -35.55 0.41
C LEU A 14 -11.52 -34.26 1.14
N SER A 15 -12.02 -34.39 2.37
CA SER A 15 -12.46 -33.24 3.18
C SER A 15 -11.29 -32.46 3.79
N LEU A 16 -10.14 -33.07 4.07
CA LEU A 16 -8.95 -32.39 4.55
C LEU A 16 -8.25 -31.53 3.45
N GLY A 17 -8.43 -31.88 2.16
CA GLY A 17 -7.83 -31.16 1.03
C GLY A 17 -8.51 -29.83 0.70
N LEU A 18 -9.64 -29.50 1.31
CA LEU A 18 -10.41 -28.28 1.02
C LEU A 18 -10.12 -27.10 1.98
N ILE A 19 -9.21 -27.29 2.93
CA ILE A 19 -8.75 -26.18 3.77
C ILE A 19 -7.72 -25.38 2.96
N GLN A 20 -8.20 -24.51 2.09
CA GLN A 20 -7.37 -23.51 1.45
C GLN A 20 -6.95 -22.49 2.53
N PRO A 21 -5.65 -22.19 2.68
CA PRO A 21 -5.26 -21.07 3.51
C PRO A 21 -5.92 -19.83 2.94
N VAL A 22 -6.82 -19.21 3.71
CA VAL A 22 -7.29 -17.86 3.41
C VAL A 22 -6.08 -16.96 3.55
N PHE A 23 -5.47 -16.60 2.44
CA PHE A 23 -4.50 -15.52 2.42
C PHE A 23 -5.23 -14.26 2.88
N SER A 24 -5.11 -13.94 4.15
CA SER A 24 -5.47 -12.63 4.65
C SER A 24 -4.52 -11.66 3.94
N TYR A 25 -5.03 -10.93 2.97
CA TYR A 25 -4.34 -9.76 2.43
C TYR A 25 -4.20 -8.79 3.61
N ASP A 26 -2.99 -8.72 4.14
CA ASP A 26 -2.67 -7.75 5.18
C ASP A 26 -2.69 -6.37 4.54
N GLU A 27 -3.84 -5.72 4.61
CA GLU A 27 -4.12 -4.38 4.08
C GLU A 27 -3.26 -3.29 4.74
N ASP A 28 -2.33 -3.69 5.60
CA ASP A 28 -1.79 -2.90 6.69
C ASP A 28 -0.35 -2.41 6.48
N ASP A 29 0.16 -2.45 5.27
CA ASP A 29 1.57 -2.14 4.94
C ASP A 29 1.94 -0.64 5.05
N PHE A 30 0.95 0.25 5.12
CA PHE A 30 1.15 1.70 5.18
C PHE A 30 0.72 2.29 6.51
N LYS A 31 1.42 1.87 7.59
CA LYS A 31 1.27 2.41 8.93
C LYS A 31 2.56 3.05 9.42
N ILE A 32 2.44 4.09 10.20
CA ILE A 32 3.53 4.71 10.95
C ILE A 32 3.04 5.13 12.33
N GLY A 33 3.88 4.99 13.34
CA GLY A 33 3.56 5.22 14.73
C GLY A 33 3.42 3.91 15.51
N SER A 34 3.19 4.03 16.81
CA SER A 34 3.07 2.89 17.70
C SER A 34 1.71 2.19 17.58
N ASP A 35 1.71 0.86 17.62
CA ASP A 35 0.47 0.08 17.71
C ASP A 35 -0.25 0.29 19.06
N GLU A 36 0.47 0.76 20.10
CA GLU A 36 -0.06 1.11 21.41
C GLU A 36 -0.70 2.51 21.45
N ALA A 37 -0.62 3.27 20.35
CA ALA A 37 -1.22 4.61 20.29
C ALA A 37 -2.74 4.54 20.44
N LYS A 38 -3.28 5.36 21.35
CA LYS A 38 -4.73 5.38 21.67
C LYS A 38 -5.60 5.88 20.50
N VAL A 39 -5.02 6.61 19.57
CA VAL A 39 -5.73 7.19 18.42
C VAL A 39 -5.13 6.64 17.14
N THR A 40 -5.98 6.14 16.25
CA THR A 40 -5.59 5.78 14.88
C THR A 40 -6.22 6.76 13.92
N VAL A 41 -5.39 7.42 13.10
CA VAL A 41 -5.82 8.29 12.01
C VAL A 41 -5.68 7.52 10.70
N LYS A 42 -6.82 7.21 10.08
CA LYS A 42 -6.88 6.56 8.75
C LYS A 42 -7.19 7.62 7.71
N VAL A 43 -6.31 7.78 6.73
CA VAL A 43 -6.48 8.75 5.65
C VAL A 43 -6.67 8.02 4.33
N PHE A 44 -7.89 8.10 3.80
CA PHE A 44 -8.21 7.61 2.46
C PHE A 44 -7.85 8.69 1.45
N SER A 45 -6.91 8.40 0.57
CA SER A 45 -6.37 9.41 -0.34
C SER A 45 -5.99 8.87 -1.71
N SER A 46 -6.10 9.72 -2.72
CA SER A 46 -5.67 9.44 -4.09
C SER A 46 -4.37 10.16 -4.39
N LEU A 47 -3.44 9.46 -5.02
CA LEU A 47 -2.13 10.00 -5.38
C LEU A 47 -2.18 11.05 -6.49
N THR A 48 -3.29 11.15 -7.22
CA THR A 48 -3.54 12.23 -8.21
C THR A 48 -4.31 13.42 -7.63
N CYS A 49 -4.83 13.33 -6.40
CA CYS A 49 -5.62 14.38 -5.78
C CYS A 49 -4.72 15.53 -5.27
N PRO A 50 -4.90 16.79 -5.76
CA PRO A 50 -4.06 17.92 -5.32
C PRO A 50 -4.28 18.29 -3.86
N HIS A 51 -5.48 18.09 -3.31
CA HIS A 51 -5.76 18.32 -1.90
C HIS A 51 -5.07 17.29 -0.99
N CYS A 52 -4.95 16.02 -1.45
CA CYS A 52 -4.18 15.00 -0.74
C CYS A 52 -2.68 15.35 -0.74
N ALA A 53 -2.14 15.83 -1.86
CA ALA A 53 -0.77 16.32 -1.94
C ALA A 53 -0.54 17.53 -1.00
N SER A 54 -1.50 18.46 -0.96
CA SER A 54 -1.44 19.60 -0.05
C SER A 54 -1.45 19.18 1.43
N PHE A 55 -2.26 18.19 1.79
CA PHE A 55 -2.25 17.61 3.14
C PHE A 55 -0.86 17.07 3.50
N HIS A 56 -0.25 16.27 2.61
CA HIS A 56 1.08 15.72 2.84
C HIS A 56 2.15 16.81 2.97
N LYS A 57 2.12 17.85 2.14
CA LYS A 57 3.12 18.93 2.17
C LYS A 57 3.02 19.84 3.39
N ASN A 58 1.79 20.09 3.86
CA ASN A 58 1.55 21.18 4.82
C ASN A 58 1.13 20.69 6.21
N ILE A 59 0.62 19.48 6.33
CA ILE A 59 0.00 18.99 7.57
C ILE A 59 0.70 17.72 8.07
N PHE A 60 1.05 16.77 7.19
CA PHE A 60 1.55 15.46 7.59
C PHE A 60 2.85 15.54 8.40
N ASP A 61 3.81 16.40 8.02
CA ASP A 61 5.07 16.54 8.75
C ASP A 61 4.84 17.05 10.18
N LYS A 62 3.90 17.99 10.34
CA LYS A 62 3.51 18.48 11.67
C LYS A 62 2.81 17.39 12.49
N LEU A 63 1.85 16.68 11.89
CA LEU A 63 1.19 15.54 12.51
C LEU A 63 2.19 14.47 12.94
N LYS A 64 3.16 14.17 12.08
CA LYS A 64 4.21 13.21 12.37
C LYS A 64 5.01 13.64 13.59
N LYS A 65 5.57 14.83 13.56
CA LYS A 65 6.46 15.35 14.63
C LYS A 65 5.76 15.54 15.97
N GLU A 66 4.51 16.03 15.99
CA GLU A 66 3.82 16.41 17.21
C GLU A 66 3.00 15.28 17.84
N TYR A 67 2.68 14.24 17.06
CA TYR A 67 1.77 13.18 17.52
C TYR A 67 2.28 11.78 17.22
N ILE A 68 2.76 11.49 16.01
CA ILE A 68 3.13 10.12 15.64
C ILE A 68 4.45 9.75 16.30
N ASP A 69 5.48 10.58 16.18
CA ASP A 69 6.81 10.35 16.76
C ASP A 69 6.77 10.36 18.32
N LEU A 70 5.70 10.91 18.91
CA LEU A 70 5.46 10.90 20.34
C LEU A 70 4.53 9.74 20.78
N ASN A 71 4.27 8.77 19.91
CA ASN A 71 3.42 7.60 20.17
C ASN A 71 1.98 7.93 20.60
N LYS A 72 1.47 9.12 20.28
CA LYS A 72 0.10 9.54 20.58
C LYS A 72 -0.89 9.09 19.52
N VAL A 73 -0.40 8.99 18.27
CA VAL A 73 -1.20 8.67 17.09
C VAL A 73 -0.49 7.59 16.27
N LYS A 74 -1.26 6.60 15.84
CA LYS A 74 -0.91 5.72 14.73
C LYS A 74 -1.57 6.27 13.47
N PHE A 75 -0.80 6.45 12.41
CA PHE A 75 -1.28 6.94 11.12
C PHE A 75 -1.29 5.79 10.10
N GLU A 76 -2.39 5.69 9.35
CA GLU A 76 -2.55 4.70 8.29
C GLU A 76 -2.93 5.41 6.98
N HIS A 77 -2.09 5.24 5.95
CA HIS A 77 -2.45 5.63 4.60
C HIS A 77 -3.28 4.53 3.96
N ARG A 78 -4.45 4.88 3.45
CA ARG A 78 -5.36 3.99 2.72
C ARG A 78 -5.52 4.51 1.30
N GLY A 79 -4.98 3.79 0.32
CA GLY A 79 -5.12 4.14 -1.08
C GLY A 79 -6.59 4.16 -1.50
N PHE A 80 -7.02 5.28 -2.07
CA PHE A 80 -8.35 5.46 -2.67
C PHE A 80 -8.19 6.06 -4.07
N PRO A 81 -7.72 5.27 -5.06
CA PRO A 81 -7.42 5.78 -6.39
C PRO A 81 -8.70 6.26 -7.09
N LEU A 82 -8.70 7.51 -7.53
CA LEU A 82 -9.81 8.13 -8.24
C LEU A 82 -9.72 7.94 -9.77
N ASP A 83 -8.57 7.53 -10.27
CA ASP A 83 -8.30 7.30 -11.69
C ASP A 83 -7.20 6.22 -11.89
N MET A 84 -6.95 5.86 -13.14
CA MET A 84 -5.95 4.83 -13.50
C MET A 84 -4.52 5.26 -13.18
N ALA A 85 -4.21 6.55 -13.25
CA ALA A 85 -2.88 7.06 -12.91
C ALA A 85 -2.64 6.91 -11.40
N ALA A 86 -3.63 7.24 -10.57
CA ALA A 86 -3.58 7.03 -9.13
C ALA A 86 -3.45 5.55 -8.76
N LEU A 87 -4.19 4.66 -9.47
CA LEU A 87 -4.10 3.22 -9.25
C LEU A 87 -2.70 2.68 -9.57
N ASN A 88 -2.11 3.11 -10.69
CA ASN A 88 -0.76 2.71 -11.07
C ASN A 88 0.29 3.25 -10.08
N ALA A 89 0.14 4.49 -9.63
CA ALA A 89 1.00 5.06 -8.60
C ALA A 89 0.91 4.30 -7.27
N GLU A 90 -0.30 3.90 -6.85
CA GLU A 90 -0.52 3.11 -5.64
C GLU A 90 0.10 1.71 -5.75
N LYS A 91 0.03 1.06 -6.91
CA LYS A 91 0.71 -0.22 -7.16
C LYS A 91 2.22 -0.07 -7.02
N ILE A 92 2.82 0.93 -7.66
CA ILE A 92 4.26 1.19 -7.58
C ILE A 92 4.69 1.50 -6.13
N LEU A 93 3.91 2.32 -5.43
CA LEU A 93 4.16 2.62 -4.02
C LEU A 93 4.22 1.34 -3.15
N ARG A 94 3.39 0.34 -3.45
CA ARG A 94 3.32 -0.93 -2.72
C ARG A 94 4.37 -1.96 -3.16
N CYS A 95 5.04 -1.77 -4.29
CA CYS A 95 6.15 -2.63 -4.72
C CYS A 95 7.40 -2.51 -3.82
N GLY A 96 7.51 -1.45 -3.03
CA GLY A 96 8.64 -1.25 -2.11
C GLY A 96 8.64 -2.25 -0.95
N SER A 97 9.71 -3.02 -0.82
CA SER A 97 9.85 -4.09 0.19
C SER A 97 10.25 -3.60 1.59
N SER A 98 10.69 -2.35 1.72
CA SER A 98 11.24 -1.81 2.97
C SER A 98 10.25 -0.89 3.66
N SER A 99 9.84 -1.24 4.88
CA SER A 99 8.93 -0.43 5.70
C SER A 99 9.48 0.95 6.05
N THR A 100 10.79 1.11 6.15
CA THR A 100 11.45 2.35 6.56
C THR A 100 11.32 3.49 5.53
N ASN A 101 11.25 3.17 4.24
CA ASN A 101 11.22 4.19 3.17
C ASN A 101 9.83 4.39 2.56
N LYS A 102 8.80 3.65 2.99
CA LYS A 102 7.46 3.72 2.38
C LYS A 102 6.82 5.10 2.50
N PHE A 103 6.89 5.73 3.67
CA PHE A 103 6.33 7.07 3.88
C PHE A 103 7.15 8.18 3.22
N GLU A 104 8.46 8.02 3.12
CA GLU A 104 9.30 8.93 2.35
C GLU A 104 8.98 8.83 0.86
N PHE A 105 8.80 7.61 0.36
CA PHE A 105 8.40 7.38 -1.02
C PHE A 105 7.00 7.93 -1.32
N LEU A 106 6.03 7.73 -0.42
CA LEU A 106 4.70 8.33 -0.49
C LEU A 106 4.78 9.87 -0.55
N SER A 107 5.60 10.47 0.30
CA SER A 107 5.81 11.91 0.32
C SER A 107 6.45 12.42 -0.98
N GLU A 108 7.42 11.68 -1.54
CA GLU A 108 8.03 12.03 -2.81
C GLU A 108 7.03 11.95 -3.97
N ILE A 109 6.18 10.91 -4.01
CA ILE A 109 5.12 10.81 -5.01
C ILE A 109 4.19 12.03 -4.95
N TYR A 110 3.77 12.47 -3.76
CA TYR A 110 2.95 13.66 -3.61
C TYR A 110 3.70 14.95 -3.96
N ASN A 111 4.95 15.07 -3.54
CA ASN A 111 5.77 16.24 -3.82
C ASN A 111 5.99 16.47 -5.30
N LYS A 112 6.10 15.37 -6.06
CA LYS A 112 6.31 15.37 -7.50
C LYS A 112 5.03 15.17 -8.31
N GLN A 113 3.86 15.30 -7.70
CA GLN A 113 2.58 15.07 -8.39
C GLN A 113 2.47 15.91 -9.69
N ASN A 114 2.92 17.17 -9.67
CA ASN A 114 2.90 18.04 -10.84
C ASN A 114 3.90 17.63 -11.94
N GLU A 115 4.83 16.72 -11.66
CA GLU A 115 5.81 16.23 -12.64
C GLU A 115 5.35 14.92 -13.28
N TRP A 116 4.72 14.02 -12.50
CA TRP A 116 4.35 12.72 -13.00
C TRP A 116 2.88 12.59 -13.40
N ALA A 117 1.96 13.28 -12.70
CA ALA A 117 0.51 13.20 -12.93
C ALA A 117 0.02 14.22 -13.97
N VAL A 118 0.75 14.38 -15.09
CA VAL A 118 0.46 15.43 -16.07
C VAL A 118 -0.10 14.85 -17.36
N GLY A 119 -1.26 15.35 -17.77
CA GLY A 119 -1.96 14.94 -18.98
C GLY A 119 -2.70 13.61 -18.83
N SER A 120 -3.17 13.05 -19.95
CA SER A 120 -3.99 11.83 -19.99
C SER A 120 -3.25 10.60 -20.55
N ASN A 121 -1.98 10.76 -20.93
CA ASN A 121 -1.18 9.65 -21.49
C ASN A 121 -0.59 8.79 -20.37
N LEU A 122 -1.22 7.63 -20.10
CA LEU A 122 -0.82 6.71 -19.04
C LEU A 122 0.60 6.17 -19.20
N ASP A 123 1.08 5.94 -20.42
CA ASP A 123 2.45 5.45 -20.64
C ASP A 123 3.48 6.49 -20.22
N LYS A 124 3.22 7.76 -20.49
CA LYS A 124 4.09 8.87 -20.07
C LYS A 124 4.06 9.00 -18.54
N ILE A 125 2.88 8.92 -17.94
CA ILE A 125 2.69 8.96 -16.49
C ILE A 125 3.46 7.81 -15.83
N ASN A 126 3.28 6.57 -16.31
CA ASN A 126 3.97 5.39 -15.78
C ASN A 126 5.50 5.52 -15.90
N LYS A 127 6.01 6.00 -17.04
CA LYS A 127 7.45 6.25 -17.22
C LYS A 127 7.99 7.25 -16.18
N ASN A 128 7.22 8.28 -15.85
CA ASN A 128 7.63 9.25 -14.85
C ASN A 128 7.58 8.66 -13.43
N LEU A 129 6.57 7.88 -13.10
CA LEU A 129 6.48 7.15 -11.83
C LEU A 129 7.64 6.16 -11.65
N ILE A 130 7.98 5.39 -12.69
CA ILE A 130 9.12 4.47 -12.68
C ILE A 130 10.42 5.22 -12.36
N LYS A 131 10.66 6.42 -12.93
CA LYS A 131 11.84 7.23 -12.60
C LYS A 131 11.90 7.60 -11.12
N ILE A 132 10.76 7.85 -10.49
CA ILE A 132 10.70 8.13 -9.05
C ILE A 132 11.01 6.85 -8.27
N GLY A 133 10.37 5.73 -8.61
CA GLY A 133 10.59 4.44 -7.94
C GLY A 133 12.04 3.95 -7.98
N LEU A 134 12.75 4.17 -9.10
CA LEU A 134 14.17 3.84 -9.22
C LEU A 134 15.05 4.55 -8.18
N LYS A 135 14.69 5.75 -7.72
CA LYS A 135 15.41 6.46 -6.65
C LYS A 135 15.19 5.85 -5.27
N TYR A 136 14.14 5.02 -5.13
CA TYR A 136 13.79 4.31 -3.90
C TYR A 136 14.16 2.82 -3.96
N ASN A 137 15.17 2.48 -4.78
CA ASN A 137 15.72 1.13 -4.94
C ASN A 137 14.70 0.10 -5.47
N LEU A 138 13.65 0.55 -6.15
CA LEU A 138 12.76 -0.34 -6.89
C LEU A 138 13.40 -0.69 -8.24
N THR A 139 13.30 -1.95 -8.64
CA THR A 139 13.71 -2.37 -9.98
C THR A 139 12.58 -2.12 -10.99
N LYS A 140 12.95 -1.93 -12.25
CA LYS A 140 11.98 -1.74 -13.32
C LYS A 140 11.00 -2.92 -13.43
N SER A 141 11.49 -4.15 -13.28
CA SER A 141 10.69 -5.37 -13.30
C SER A 141 9.68 -5.52 -12.15
N GLN A 142 9.88 -4.81 -11.03
CA GLN A 142 8.91 -4.77 -9.93
C GLN A 142 7.78 -3.78 -10.21
N MET A 143 7.99 -2.80 -11.09
CA MET A 143 7.06 -1.71 -11.36
C MET A 143 6.27 -1.86 -12.67
N GLU A 144 6.63 -2.82 -13.52
CA GLU A 144 5.95 -3.20 -14.77
C GLU A 144 5.08 -4.43 -14.57
#